data_3d62e0ca20c90920f61bd07f89c27606
#
_entry.id   3d62e0ca20c90920f61bd07f89c27606
#
_cell.length_a   1.000
_cell.length_b   1.000
_cell.length_c   1.000
_cell.angle_alpha   90.00
_cell.angle_beta   90.00
_cell.angle_gamma   90.00
#
_symmetry.space_group_name_H-M   'P 1'
#
loop_
_entity.id
_entity.type
_entity.pdbx_description
1 polymer ?
#
loop_
_entity_poly.entity_id
_entity_poly.type
_entity_poly.pdbx_seq_one_letter_code
_entity_poly.pdbx_strand_id
1 'polypeptide(L)'
;MPKITTKDGTEIFYKDWGPKDAQPLVFHHGWPLSADDWDNQMMYFFLQGFRVIAHDRRGHGRSTQTWTGNEMDTYAADVAALTDHLDLKGAVHIGHSTGGGEVARYVARAKPGRVSKAVLIGAVPPIMVKSDRNPGGLPIEVFDGFRSALVANRAQFFLDVPSGPFYGFNRPGAKTSQGVIENWWRQGMMGGAKAHYDCIKAFS
;
A
#
# COMPACT_ATOMS: atom_id res chain seq x y z
N MET A 1 -1.01 19.96 -2.80
CA MET A 1 -1.29 18.55 -3.13
C MET A 1 -2.57 18.15 -2.39
N PRO A 2 -3.52 17.45 -3.02
CA PRO A 2 -4.79 17.13 -2.38
C PRO A 2 -4.60 16.18 -1.19
N LYS A 3 -5.29 16.48 -0.10
CA LYS A 3 -5.31 15.68 1.13
C LYS A 3 -6.73 15.68 1.70
N ILE A 4 -7.06 14.65 2.44
CA ILE A 4 -8.20 14.64 3.35
C ILE A 4 -7.69 14.59 4.79
N THR A 5 -8.48 15.07 5.72
CA THR A 5 -8.23 14.92 7.15
C THR A 5 -9.20 13.87 7.72
N THR A 6 -8.66 12.83 8.33
CA THR A 6 -9.44 11.78 8.99
C THR A 6 -9.94 12.24 10.36
N LYS A 7 -10.80 11.43 11.01
CA LYS A 7 -11.40 11.79 12.31
C LYS A 7 -10.38 12.00 13.44
N ASP A 8 -9.23 11.34 13.35
CA ASP A 8 -8.14 11.46 14.32
C ASP A 8 -7.11 12.56 13.97
N GLY A 9 -7.41 13.38 12.95
CA GLY A 9 -6.56 14.49 12.52
C GLY A 9 -5.44 14.10 11.57
N THR A 10 -5.37 12.84 11.15
CA THR A 10 -4.35 12.37 10.19
C THR A 10 -4.68 12.88 8.78
N GLU A 11 -3.72 13.51 8.12
CA GLU A 11 -3.86 13.91 6.72
C GLU A 11 -3.44 12.76 5.79
N ILE A 12 -4.31 12.36 4.88
CA ILE A 12 -4.08 11.36 3.85
C ILE A 12 -3.96 12.04 2.50
N PHE A 13 -2.77 11.97 1.91
CA PHE A 13 -2.53 12.42 0.54
C PHE A 13 -3.16 11.46 -0.48
N TYR A 14 -3.69 12.02 -1.58
CA TYR A 14 -4.18 11.20 -2.69
C TYR A 14 -3.96 11.86 -4.05
N LYS A 15 -3.96 11.03 -5.09
CA LYS A 15 -4.07 11.41 -6.51
C LYS A 15 -5.47 11.07 -7.00
N ASP A 16 -6.05 11.89 -7.86
CA ASP A 16 -7.38 11.66 -8.43
C ASP A 16 -7.40 12.26 -9.85
N TRP A 17 -7.26 11.40 -10.86
CA TRP A 17 -7.18 11.79 -12.26
C TRP A 17 -8.34 11.22 -13.07
N GLY A 18 -8.75 11.92 -14.11
CA GLY A 18 -9.80 11.51 -15.05
C GLY A 18 -11.17 12.11 -14.74
N PRO A 19 -12.16 11.80 -15.62
CA PRO A 19 -13.51 12.32 -15.47
C PRO A 19 -14.16 11.84 -14.17
N LYS A 20 -14.87 12.72 -13.47
CA LYS A 20 -15.46 12.43 -12.16
C LYS A 20 -16.64 11.42 -12.23
N ASP A 21 -17.27 11.32 -13.36
CA ASP A 21 -18.38 10.41 -13.68
C ASP A 21 -17.93 9.07 -14.27
N ALA A 22 -16.63 8.92 -14.58
CA ALA A 22 -16.08 7.66 -15.07
C ALA A 22 -15.97 6.59 -13.97
N GLN A 23 -15.88 5.31 -14.37
CA GLN A 23 -15.68 4.19 -13.46
C GLN A 23 -14.43 4.40 -12.58
N PRO A 24 -14.56 4.49 -11.25
CA PRO A 24 -13.41 4.72 -10.40
C PRO A 24 -12.61 3.44 -10.15
N LEU A 25 -11.29 3.55 -10.29
CA LEU A 25 -10.29 2.56 -9.92
C LEU A 25 -9.46 3.13 -8.77
N VAL A 26 -9.42 2.43 -7.63
CA VAL A 26 -8.69 2.86 -6.43
C VAL A 26 -7.53 1.92 -6.19
N PHE A 27 -6.31 2.46 -6.18
CA PHE A 27 -5.07 1.71 -6.05
C PHE A 27 -4.47 1.84 -4.66
N HIS A 28 -4.10 0.70 -4.07
CA HIS A 28 -3.57 0.57 -2.72
C HIS A 28 -2.16 -0.01 -2.77
N HIS A 29 -1.17 0.79 -2.37
CA HIS A 29 0.24 0.43 -2.47
C HIS A 29 0.68 -0.61 -1.44
N GLY A 30 1.77 -1.33 -1.76
CA GLY A 30 2.48 -2.22 -0.84
C GLY A 30 3.34 -1.45 0.18
N TRP A 31 3.87 -2.16 1.16
CA TRP A 31 4.87 -1.62 2.08
C TRP A 31 6.27 -1.62 1.41
N PRO A 32 7.09 -0.63 1.63
CA PRO A 32 6.92 0.66 2.33
C PRO A 32 6.64 1.81 1.34
N LEU A 33 5.93 1.54 0.27
CA LEU A 33 5.75 2.38 -0.90
C LEU A 33 4.76 3.55 -0.69
N SER A 34 4.31 4.13 -1.77
CA SER A 34 3.37 5.26 -1.82
C SER A 34 2.46 5.13 -3.05
N ALA A 35 1.58 6.08 -3.26
CA ALA A 35 0.77 6.16 -4.48
C ALA A 35 1.60 6.22 -5.77
N ASP A 36 2.87 6.63 -5.69
CA ASP A 36 3.77 6.71 -6.86
C ASP A 36 4.13 5.34 -7.44
N ASP A 37 3.96 4.26 -6.67
CA ASP A 37 4.14 2.89 -7.14
C ASP A 37 3.17 2.52 -8.28
N TRP A 38 2.02 3.20 -8.31
CA TRP A 38 0.94 2.96 -9.25
C TRP A 38 0.92 3.91 -10.46
N ASP A 39 1.90 4.83 -10.60
CA ASP A 39 1.87 5.87 -11.63
C ASP A 39 1.72 5.31 -13.05
N ASN A 40 2.41 4.23 -13.38
CA ASN A 40 2.32 3.60 -14.69
C ASN A 40 0.93 3.01 -14.96
N GLN A 41 0.37 2.29 -14.00
CA GLN A 41 -0.96 1.70 -14.09
C GLN A 41 -2.04 2.79 -14.09
N MET A 42 -1.90 3.82 -13.27
CA MET A 42 -2.80 4.97 -13.27
C MET A 42 -2.80 5.67 -14.63
N MET A 43 -1.63 5.93 -15.23
CA MET A 43 -1.55 6.52 -16.57
C MET A 43 -2.20 5.64 -17.63
N TYR A 44 -1.95 4.33 -17.59
CA TYR A 44 -2.56 3.40 -18.53
C TYR A 44 -4.09 3.46 -18.48
N PHE A 45 -4.68 3.31 -17.29
CA PHE A 45 -6.14 3.32 -17.15
C PHE A 45 -6.75 4.71 -17.35
N PHE A 46 -6.07 5.77 -16.96
CA PHE A 46 -6.49 7.15 -17.26
C PHE A 46 -6.65 7.37 -18.77
N LEU A 47 -5.68 6.92 -19.57
CA LEU A 47 -5.74 7.01 -21.03
C LEU A 47 -6.86 6.14 -21.66
N GLN A 48 -7.38 5.15 -20.91
CA GLN A 48 -8.56 4.37 -21.30
C GLN A 48 -9.89 5.00 -20.82
N GLY A 49 -9.85 6.19 -20.25
CA GLY A 49 -11.04 6.93 -19.82
C GLY A 49 -11.56 6.59 -18.42
N PHE A 50 -10.82 5.86 -17.61
CA PHE A 50 -11.19 5.59 -16.22
C PHE A 50 -10.85 6.78 -15.31
N ARG A 51 -11.59 6.92 -14.20
CA ARG A 51 -11.17 7.74 -13.07
C ARG A 51 -10.23 6.90 -12.20
N VAL A 52 -8.99 7.38 -11.98
CA VAL A 52 -7.96 6.63 -11.25
C VAL A 52 -7.56 7.38 -9.99
N ILE A 53 -7.61 6.69 -8.86
CA ILE A 53 -7.31 7.23 -7.54
C ILE A 53 -6.21 6.37 -6.90
N ALA A 54 -5.22 6.99 -6.29
CA ALA A 54 -4.28 6.31 -5.39
C ALA A 54 -3.99 7.20 -4.19
N HIS A 55 -3.76 6.61 -3.04
CA HIS A 55 -3.44 7.36 -1.81
C HIS A 55 -2.13 6.89 -1.22
N ASP A 56 -1.47 7.76 -0.48
CA ASP A 56 -0.40 7.36 0.42
C ASP A 56 -1.04 6.93 1.75
N ARG A 57 -0.83 5.67 2.17
CA ARG A 57 -1.30 5.19 3.48
C ARG A 57 -0.73 6.07 4.59
N ARG A 58 -1.45 6.24 5.71
CA ARG A 58 -0.86 6.93 6.89
C ARG A 58 0.52 6.39 7.21
N GLY A 59 1.43 7.25 7.60
CA GLY A 59 2.82 6.89 7.87
C GLY A 59 3.68 6.64 6.63
N HIS A 60 3.12 6.72 5.42
CA HIS A 60 3.83 6.48 4.16
C HIS A 60 3.78 7.74 3.28
N GLY A 61 4.78 7.87 2.41
CA GLY A 61 4.83 8.93 1.40
C GLY A 61 4.59 10.34 1.96
N ARG A 62 3.58 11.02 1.40
CA ARG A 62 3.20 12.42 1.70
C ARG A 62 2.08 12.54 2.76
N SER A 63 1.56 11.41 3.24
CA SER A 63 0.60 11.38 4.34
C SER A 63 1.28 11.65 5.67
N THR A 64 0.51 12.03 6.69
CA THR A 64 1.06 12.27 8.04
C THR A 64 1.86 11.06 8.53
N GLN A 65 3.08 11.31 9.00
CA GLN A 65 3.91 10.30 9.67
C GLN A 65 3.38 10.06 11.09
N THR A 66 2.51 9.06 11.22
CA THR A 66 1.79 8.78 12.45
C THR A 66 2.63 8.00 13.46
N TRP A 67 2.46 8.32 14.74
CA TRP A 67 3.04 7.59 15.87
C TRP A 67 2.26 6.31 16.20
N THR A 68 0.95 6.30 15.97
CA THR A 68 0.00 5.22 16.27
C THR A 68 -0.95 4.96 15.11
N GLY A 69 -1.78 3.93 15.21
CA GLY A 69 -2.80 3.62 14.19
C GLY A 69 -2.21 2.96 12.93
N ASN A 70 -1.00 2.46 12.99
CA ASN A 70 -0.34 1.80 11.86
C ASN A 70 -0.76 0.33 11.77
N GLU A 71 -2.05 0.08 11.56
CA GLU A 71 -2.68 -1.24 11.56
C GLU A 71 -3.82 -1.33 10.53
N MET A 72 -4.19 -2.54 10.12
CA MET A 72 -5.14 -2.77 9.03
C MET A 72 -6.53 -2.17 9.26
N ASP A 73 -7.04 -2.17 10.50
CA ASP A 73 -8.34 -1.59 10.79
C ASP A 73 -8.36 -0.08 10.56
N THR A 74 -7.30 0.59 10.97
CA THR A 74 -7.14 2.02 10.79
C THR A 74 -6.90 2.36 9.32
N TYR A 75 -6.06 1.59 8.61
CA TYR A 75 -5.86 1.76 7.17
C TYR A 75 -7.17 1.64 6.39
N ALA A 76 -7.98 0.64 6.69
CA ALA A 76 -9.31 0.48 6.07
C ALA A 76 -10.26 1.63 6.41
N ALA A 77 -10.18 2.20 7.62
CA ALA A 77 -10.97 3.36 8.01
C ALA A 77 -10.54 4.63 7.25
N ASP A 78 -9.24 4.81 6.97
CA ASP A 78 -8.73 5.91 6.14
C ASP A 78 -9.24 5.79 4.70
N VAL A 79 -9.24 4.58 4.14
CA VAL A 79 -9.82 4.30 2.81
C VAL A 79 -11.31 4.63 2.79
N ALA A 80 -12.06 4.27 3.85
CA ALA A 80 -13.47 4.62 3.96
C ALA A 80 -13.67 6.14 3.97
N ALA A 81 -12.83 6.88 4.72
CA ALA A 81 -12.88 8.35 4.76
C ALA A 81 -12.58 8.97 3.38
N LEU A 82 -11.58 8.45 2.66
CA LEU A 82 -11.26 8.90 1.30
C LEU A 82 -12.40 8.61 0.32
N THR A 83 -12.97 7.40 0.38
CA THR A 83 -14.07 6.97 -0.48
C THR A 83 -15.33 7.81 -0.24
N ASP A 84 -15.63 8.16 1.02
CA ASP A 84 -16.73 9.04 1.38
C ASP A 84 -16.47 10.49 0.93
N HIS A 85 -15.24 11.01 1.13
CA HIS A 85 -14.86 12.36 0.71
C HIS A 85 -14.99 12.58 -0.80
N LEU A 86 -14.60 11.59 -1.58
CA LEU A 86 -14.67 11.64 -3.06
C LEU A 86 -16.03 11.18 -3.61
N ASP A 87 -16.97 10.79 -2.74
CA ASP A 87 -18.26 10.18 -3.08
C ASP A 87 -18.15 9.06 -4.12
N LEU A 88 -17.16 8.18 -3.95
CA LEU A 88 -16.95 7.07 -4.89
C LEU A 88 -18.08 6.06 -4.78
N LYS A 89 -18.63 5.65 -5.93
CA LYS A 89 -19.69 4.64 -6.05
C LYS A 89 -19.23 3.55 -7.00
N GLY A 90 -19.50 2.29 -6.65
CA GLY A 90 -19.16 1.14 -7.48
C GLY A 90 -17.68 1.05 -7.84
N ALA A 91 -16.78 1.51 -6.97
CA ALA A 91 -15.35 1.54 -7.24
C ALA A 91 -14.76 0.13 -7.34
N VAL A 92 -13.74 -0.03 -8.20
CA VAL A 92 -12.86 -1.20 -8.23
C VAL A 92 -11.67 -0.90 -7.36
N HIS A 93 -11.45 -1.68 -6.29
CA HIS A 93 -10.29 -1.55 -5.42
C HIS A 93 -9.20 -2.55 -5.80
N ILE A 94 -7.98 -2.06 -6.03
CA ILE A 94 -6.84 -2.84 -6.53
C ILE A 94 -5.71 -2.71 -5.52
N GLY A 95 -5.33 -3.81 -4.87
CA GLY A 95 -4.32 -3.80 -3.82
C GLY A 95 -3.16 -4.74 -4.09
N HIS A 96 -1.95 -4.24 -3.91
CA HIS A 96 -0.72 -5.01 -3.99
C HIS A 96 -0.15 -5.26 -2.59
N SER A 97 0.26 -6.50 -2.30
CA SER A 97 0.92 -6.86 -1.04
C SER A 97 0.09 -6.39 0.19
N THR A 98 0.66 -5.56 1.06
CA THR A 98 -0.03 -4.91 2.21
C THR A 98 -1.29 -4.17 1.76
N GLY A 99 -1.27 -3.52 0.59
CA GLY A 99 -2.45 -2.88 0.01
C GLY A 99 -3.58 -3.85 -0.31
N GLY A 100 -3.26 -5.11 -0.62
CA GLY A 100 -4.28 -6.17 -0.77
C GLY A 100 -4.95 -6.51 0.57
N GLY A 101 -4.20 -6.52 1.68
CA GLY A 101 -4.76 -6.65 3.03
C GLY A 101 -5.68 -5.49 3.39
N GLU A 102 -5.28 -4.27 3.07
CA GLU A 102 -6.09 -3.07 3.23
C GLU A 102 -7.40 -3.15 2.43
N VAL A 103 -7.34 -3.57 1.14
CA VAL A 103 -8.52 -3.78 0.29
C VAL A 103 -9.45 -4.82 0.89
N ALA A 104 -8.94 -6.00 1.26
CA ALA A 104 -9.75 -7.07 1.85
C ALA A 104 -10.46 -6.59 3.13
N ARG A 105 -9.74 -5.83 3.98
CA ARG A 105 -10.28 -5.29 5.24
C ARG A 105 -11.32 -4.20 5.00
N TYR A 106 -11.11 -3.33 4.02
CA TYR A 106 -12.04 -2.28 3.64
C TYR A 106 -13.33 -2.85 3.03
N VAL A 107 -13.21 -3.75 2.05
CA VAL A 107 -14.36 -4.33 1.34
C VAL A 107 -15.33 -5.02 2.29
N ALA A 108 -14.81 -5.72 3.32
CA ALA A 108 -15.63 -6.38 4.33
C ALA A 108 -16.46 -5.40 5.20
N ARG A 109 -16.15 -4.11 5.16
CA ARG A 109 -16.76 -3.06 6.00
C ARG A 109 -17.35 -1.90 5.18
N ALA A 110 -17.18 -1.94 3.87
CA ALA A 110 -17.63 -0.88 2.98
C ALA A 110 -19.16 -0.72 3.04
N LYS A 111 -19.63 0.53 2.97
CA LYS A 111 -21.05 0.81 2.83
C LYS A 111 -21.59 0.22 1.51
N PRO A 112 -22.86 -0.22 1.48
CA PRO A 112 -23.47 -0.70 0.24
C PRO A 112 -23.28 0.28 -0.92
N GLY A 113 -23.00 -0.24 -2.12
CA GLY A 113 -22.81 0.55 -3.34
C GLY A 113 -21.43 1.23 -3.48
N ARG A 114 -20.54 1.16 -2.47
CA ARG A 114 -19.19 1.76 -2.58
C ARG A 114 -18.23 0.93 -3.43
N VAL A 115 -18.31 -0.39 -3.37
CA VAL A 115 -17.39 -1.32 -4.04
C VAL A 115 -18.14 -2.16 -5.06
N SER A 116 -17.60 -2.28 -6.28
CA SER A 116 -18.09 -3.20 -7.31
C SER A 116 -17.21 -4.44 -7.45
N LYS A 117 -15.89 -4.27 -7.33
CA LYS A 117 -14.90 -5.37 -7.48
C LYS A 117 -13.70 -5.12 -6.59
N ALA A 118 -13.02 -6.21 -6.22
CA ALA A 118 -11.71 -6.20 -5.58
C ALA A 118 -10.71 -7.00 -6.42
N VAL A 119 -9.51 -6.47 -6.61
CA VAL A 119 -8.38 -7.13 -7.28
C VAL A 119 -7.22 -7.21 -6.30
N LEU A 120 -6.72 -8.41 -6.05
CA LEU A 120 -5.66 -8.67 -5.09
C LEU A 120 -4.42 -9.21 -5.83
N ILE A 121 -3.31 -8.49 -5.74
CA ILE A 121 -2.06 -8.80 -6.47
C ILE A 121 -0.96 -9.10 -5.44
N GLY A 122 -0.48 -10.34 -5.39
CA GLY A 122 0.51 -10.77 -4.40
C GLY A 122 0.14 -10.35 -2.97
N ALA A 123 -1.14 -10.44 -2.65
CA ALA A 123 -1.74 -9.83 -1.46
C ALA A 123 -1.39 -10.58 -0.17
N VAL A 124 -1.45 -9.87 0.93
CA VAL A 124 -1.16 -10.39 2.27
C VAL A 124 -2.26 -11.25 2.89
N PRO A 125 -3.57 -11.06 2.63
CA PRO A 125 -4.59 -11.86 3.29
C PRO A 125 -4.49 -13.37 2.96
N PRO A 126 -4.83 -14.25 3.91
CA PRO A 126 -5.44 -13.90 5.21
C PRO A 126 -4.45 -13.44 6.27
N ILE A 127 -3.28 -14.03 6.40
CA ILE A 127 -2.14 -13.67 7.27
C ILE A 127 -0.89 -14.39 6.75
N MET A 128 0.27 -13.80 6.95
CA MET A 128 1.55 -14.38 6.52
C MET A 128 2.24 -15.18 7.63
N VAL A 129 2.06 -14.78 8.88
CA VAL A 129 2.71 -15.44 10.01
C VAL A 129 2.12 -16.82 10.28
N LYS A 130 2.98 -17.75 10.65
CA LYS A 130 2.60 -19.12 11.06
C LYS A 130 1.79 -19.07 12.35
N SER A 131 0.64 -19.73 12.33
CA SER A 131 -0.28 -19.85 13.45
C SER A 131 -1.16 -21.09 13.27
N ASP A 132 -2.00 -21.39 14.26
CA ASP A 132 -2.99 -22.48 14.13
C ASP A 132 -3.95 -22.26 12.93
N ARG A 133 -4.22 -20.99 12.60
CA ARG A 133 -5.04 -20.61 11.44
C ARG A 133 -4.27 -20.59 10.12
N ASN A 134 -2.95 -20.54 10.18
CA ASN A 134 -2.05 -20.53 9.03
C ASN A 134 -0.82 -21.41 9.30
N PRO A 135 -0.96 -22.73 9.34
CA PRO A 135 0.14 -23.65 9.67
C PRO A 135 1.27 -23.64 8.63
N GLY A 136 0.97 -23.24 7.39
CA GLY A 136 1.95 -23.08 6.30
C GLY A 136 2.61 -21.68 6.25
N GLY A 137 2.30 -20.81 7.20
CA GLY A 137 2.84 -19.46 7.24
C GLY A 137 4.32 -19.37 7.60
N LEU A 138 4.88 -18.17 7.46
CA LEU A 138 6.28 -17.89 7.80
C LEU A 138 6.46 -17.77 9.31
N PRO A 139 7.59 -18.24 9.87
CA PRO A 139 7.93 -18.00 11.28
C PRO A 139 7.97 -16.51 11.61
N ILE A 140 7.63 -16.14 12.85
CA ILE A 140 7.63 -14.73 13.30
C ILE A 140 9.02 -14.08 13.17
N GLU A 141 10.07 -14.87 13.30
CA GLU A 141 11.47 -14.45 13.21
C GLU A 141 11.80 -13.82 11.84
N VAL A 142 11.10 -14.20 10.77
CA VAL A 142 11.25 -13.56 9.45
C VAL A 142 10.84 -12.09 9.52
N PHE A 143 9.72 -11.80 10.16
CA PHE A 143 9.19 -10.43 10.32
C PHE A 143 10.01 -9.62 11.33
N ASP A 144 10.51 -10.27 12.39
CA ASP A 144 11.45 -9.65 13.33
C ASP A 144 12.80 -9.34 12.67
N GLY A 145 13.23 -10.17 11.72
CA GLY A 145 14.38 -9.89 10.86
C GLY A 145 14.17 -8.61 10.02
N PHE A 146 13.00 -8.41 9.42
CA PHE A 146 12.67 -7.16 8.70
C PHE A 146 12.69 -5.94 9.63
N ARG A 147 12.14 -6.06 10.85
CA ARG A 147 12.19 -4.97 11.85
C ARG A 147 13.62 -4.65 12.24
N SER A 148 14.44 -5.67 12.48
CA SER A 148 15.85 -5.51 12.83
C SER A 148 16.66 -4.85 11.72
N ALA A 149 16.47 -5.26 10.46
CA ALA A 149 17.11 -4.66 9.30
C ALA A 149 16.72 -3.18 9.13
N LEU A 150 15.43 -2.86 9.31
CA LEU A 150 14.93 -1.49 9.25
C LEU A 150 15.56 -0.61 10.33
N VAL A 151 15.70 -1.11 11.56
CA VAL A 151 16.32 -0.38 12.67
C VAL A 151 17.82 -0.22 12.46
N ALA A 152 18.50 -1.24 11.96
CA ALA A 152 19.94 -1.21 11.75
C ALA A 152 20.37 -0.23 10.66
N ASN A 153 19.73 -0.30 9.48
CA ASN A 153 19.98 0.61 8.36
C ASN A 153 18.83 0.61 7.36
N ARG A 154 17.81 1.43 7.62
CA ARG A 154 16.64 1.53 6.75
C ARG A 154 16.98 1.86 5.30
N ALA A 155 17.94 2.73 5.08
CA ALA A 155 18.31 3.16 3.73
C ALA A 155 18.91 2.00 2.91
N GLN A 156 19.82 1.23 3.49
CA GLN A 156 20.38 0.08 2.82
C GLN A 156 19.36 -1.04 2.65
N PHE A 157 18.56 -1.32 3.68
CA PHE A 157 17.51 -2.34 3.61
C PHE A 157 16.52 -2.07 2.46
N PHE A 158 16.13 -0.81 2.26
CA PHE A 158 15.24 -0.42 1.17
C PHE A 158 15.90 -0.41 -0.21
N LEU A 159 17.22 -0.49 -0.31
CA LEU A 159 17.92 -0.79 -1.56
C LEU A 159 18.05 -2.30 -1.80
N ASP A 160 18.30 -3.07 -0.75
CA ASP A 160 18.51 -4.52 -0.85
C ASP A 160 17.24 -5.27 -1.27
N VAL A 161 16.08 -4.88 -0.72
CA VAL A 161 14.79 -5.53 -1.03
C VAL A 161 14.47 -5.52 -2.53
N PRO A 162 14.44 -4.38 -3.24
CA PRO A 162 14.15 -4.34 -4.68
C PRO A 162 15.30 -4.88 -5.53
N SER A 163 16.55 -4.86 -5.06
CA SER A 163 17.71 -5.42 -5.77
C SER A 163 17.73 -6.95 -5.72
N GLY A 164 17.04 -7.54 -4.75
CA GLY A 164 17.00 -8.97 -4.49
C GLY A 164 15.80 -9.68 -5.16
N PRO A 165 15.20 -10.63 -4.45
CA PRO A 165 14.15 -11.48 -5.00
C PRO A 165 12.81 -10.78 -5.22
N PHE A 166 12.57 -9.59 -4.68
CA PHE A 166 11.29 -8.88 -4.77
C PHE A 166 10.84 -8.69 -6.24
N TYR A 167 11.72 -8.14 -7.08
CA TYR A 167 11.52 -8.07 -8.54
C TYR A 167 12.18 -9.22 -9.30
N GLY A 168 12.89 -10.09 -8.61
CA GLY A 168 13.66 -11.17 -9.24
C GLY A 168 14.94 -10.68 -9.92
N PHE A 169 15.45 -9.50 -9.58
CA PHE A 169 16.68 -8.95 -10.16
C PHE A 169 17.94 -9.73 -9.80
N ASN A 170 17.90 -10.56 -8.77
CA ASN A 170 18.96 -11.48 -8.39
C ASN A 170 18.96 -12.81 -9.18
N ARG A 171 18.05 -13.00 -10.14
CA ARG A 171 18.00 -14.22 -10.95
C ARG A 171 18.99 -14.15 -12.12
N PRO A 172 19.59 -15.27 -12.54
CA PRO A 172 20.43 -15.31 -13.73
C PRO A 172 19.68 -14.76 -14.96
N GLY A 173 20.30 -13.84 -15.70
CA GLY A 173 19.72 -13.22 -16.90
C GLY A 173 18.65 -12.17 -16.64
N ALA A 174 18.41 -11.78 -15.39
CA ALA A 174 17.45 -10.71 -15.07
C ALA A 174 17.87 -9.37 -15.70
N LYS A 175 16.88 -8.67 -16.28
CA LYS A 175 17.08 -7.30 -16.77
C LYS A 175 16.83 -6.33 -15.62
N THR A 176 17.87 -6.13 -14.80
CA THR A 176 17.81 -5.22 -13.66
C THR A 176 17.61 -3.77 -14.13
N SER A 177 16.66 -3.09 -13.50
CA SER A 177 16.44 -1.66 -13.71
C SER A 177 16.84 -0.86 -12.48
N GLN A 178 17.93 -0.11 -12.59
CA GLN A 178 18.42 0.76 -11.51
C GLN A 178 17.36 1.83 -11.15
N GLY A 179 16.68 2.39 -12.14
CA GLY A 179 15.62 3.38 -11.91
C GLY A 179 14.44 2.81 -11.11
N VAL A 180 14.08 1.53 -11.29
CA VAL A 180 13.03 0.88 -10.47
C VAL A 180 13.51 0.71 -9.02
N ILE A 181 14.76 0.28 -8.82
CA ILE A 181 15.35 0.11 -7.48
C ILE A 181 15.38 1.45 -6.73
N GLU A 182 15.87 2.50 -7.38
CA GLU A 182 15.96 3.84 -6.80
C GLU A 182 14.58 4.46 -6.53
N ASN A 183 13.62 4.26 -7.42
CA ASN A 183 12.24 4.71 -7.19
C ASN A 183 11.60 4.01 -5.99
N TRP A 184 11.81 2.71 -5.83
CA TRP A 184 11.36 1.94 -4.67
C TRP A 184 11.99 2.47 -3.37
N TRP A 185 13.32 2.64 -3.37
CA TRP A 185 14.08 3.23 -2.27
C TRP A 185 13.57 4.63 -1.89
N ARG A 186 13.42 5.51 -2.90
CA ARG A 186 12.92 6.88 -2.70
C ARG A 186 11.55 6.88 -2.01
N GLN A 187 10.63 6.05 -2.48
CA GLN A 187 9.30 5.95 -1.89
C GLN A 187 9.39 5.47 -0.43
N GLY A 188 10.15 4.44 -0.15
CA GLY A 188 10.38 3.95 1.21
C GLY A 188 10.98 5.02 2.13
N MET A 189 11.93 5.81 1.64
CA MET A 189 12.59 6.85 2.44
C MET A 189 11.69 8.07 2.72
N MET A 190 10.64 8.31 1.92
CA MET A 190 9.68 9.39 2.16
C MET A 190 8.79 9.14 3.38
N GLY A 191 8.50 7.89 3.72
CA GLY A 191 7.61 7.57 4.83
C GLY A 191 8.30 7.60 6.21
N GLY A 192 7.50 7.48 7.26
CA GLY A 192 7.95 7.48 8.65
C GLY A 192 8.54 6.14 9.09
N ALA A 193 9.74 6.15 9.66
CA ALA A 193 10.42 4.92 10.10
C ALA A 193 9.58 4.13 11.12
N LYS A 194 8.93 4.82 12.08
CA LYS A 194 8.06 4.20 13.09
C LYS A 194 6.85 3.53 12.46
N ALA A 195 6.19 4.21 11.53
CA ALA A 195 5.03 3.68 10.83
C ALA A 195 5.41 2.46 9.97
N HIS A 196 6.55 2.49 9.29
CA HIS A 196 7.05 1.34 8.55
C HIS A 196 7.36 0.15 9.44
N TYR A 197 7.95 0.38 10.62
CA TYR A 197 8.22 -0.65 11.61
C TYR A 197 6.93 -1.32 12.12
N ASP A 198 5.93 -0.52 12.48
CA ASP A 198 4.63 -1.02 12.96
C ASP A 198 3.86 -1.76 11.86
N CYS A 199 3.93 -1.25 10.62
CA CYS A 199 3.26 -1.86 9.47
C CYS A 199 3.73 -3.29 9.20
N ILE A 200 4.98 -3.65 9.58
CA ILE A 200 5.45 -5.04 9.49
C ILE A 200 4.55 -5.97 10.31
N LYS A 201 4.09 -5.54 11.50
CA LYS A 201 3.11 -6.29 12.27
C LYS A 201 1.74 -6.33 11.60
N ALA A 202 1.36 -5.25 10.93
CA ALA A 202 0.04 -5.16 10.31
C ALA A 202 -0.12 -6.13 9.12
N PHE A 203 0.99 -6.47 8.43
CA PHE A 203 0.95 -7.39 7.30
C PHE A 203 1.51 -8.79 7.59
N SER A 204 2.02 -9.05 8.79
CA SER A 204 2.57 -10.37 9.17
C SER A 204 1.52 -11.43 9.58
#